data_bfc0c90a8bf30ee317765bcef6ccb6d4
#
_entry.id   bfc0c90a8bf30ee317765bcef6ccb6d4
#
_cell.length_a   1.000
_cell.length_b   1.000
_cell.length_c   1.000
_cell.angle_alpha   90.00
_cell.angle_beta   90.00
_cell.angle_gamma   90.00
#
_symmetry.space_group_name_H-M   'P 1'
#
loop_
_entity.id
_entity.type
_entity.pdbx_description
1 polymer ?
#
loop_
_entity_poly.entity_id
_entity_poly.type
_entity_poly.pdbx_seq_one_letter_code
_entity_poly.pdbx_strand_id
1 'polypeptide(L)'
;MDPLTALGLASNIVQFVDFASKLISQSHEIYRSADGALEDNVVLEYVAKNLSRLGDELKSKQADIKTGREALARERDWAKKDGRVIPEPEKVTAAGKQLQQLSKECSAVSNELLQELEKLKIKEPHKRWESFRQALNSVWSQEKIRALETRLEGIRKQLDTTLLVCLRYDIAFI
;
A
#
# COMPACT_ATOMS: atom_id res chain seq x y z
N MET A 1 3.62 12.98 13.33
CA MET A 1 3.92 11.54 13.09
C MET A 1 5.41 11.42 13.32
N ASP A 2 5.83 10.51 14.16
CA ASP A 2 7.27 10.32 14.39
C ASP A 2 7.98 9.80 13.11
N PRO A 3 9.27 10.08 12.95
CA PRO A 3 10.02 9.75 11.74
C PRO A 3 10.06 8.25 11.43
N LEU A 4 10.15 7.39 12.46
CA LEU A 4 10.20 5.93 12.28
C LEU A 4 8.87 5.38 11.75
N THR A 5 7.75 5.86 12.30
CA THR A 5 6.41 5.51 11.81
C THR A 5 6.20 6.00 10.37
N ALA A 6 6.66 7.21 10.04
CA ALA A 6 6.59 7.74 8.69
C ALA A 6 7.40 6.89 7.69
N LEU A 7 8.63 6.53 8.07
CA LEU A 7 9.51 5.68 7.25
C LEU A 7 8.92 4.28 7.05
N GLY A 8 8.39 3.67 8.12
CA GLY A 8 7.72 2.37 8.04
C GLY A 8 6.51 2.38 7.10
N LEU A 9 5.68 3.43 7.18
CA LEU A 9 4.54 3.58 6.28
C LEU A 9 4.97 3.79 4.82
N ALA A 10 5.98 4.63 4.59
CA ALA A 10 6.55 4.85 3.26
C ALA A 10 7.12 3.56 2.67
N SER A 11 7.84 2.76 3.45
CA SER A 11 8.37 1.45 3.03
C SER A 11 7.26 0.50 2.58
N ASN A 12 6.17 0.41 3.35
CA ASN A 12 5.03 -0.44 2.99
C ASN A 12 4.34 0.04 1.70
N ILE A 13 4.25 1.36 1.49
CA ILE A 13 3.70 1.94 0.24
C ILE A 13 4.61 1.56 -0.95
N VAL A 14 5.94 1.69 -0.82
CA VAL A 14 6.90 1.29 -1.87
C VAL A 14 6.72 -0.17 -2.23
N GLN A 15 6.72 -1.07 -1.23
CA GLN A 15 6.59 -2.51 -1.45
C GLN A 15 5.27 -2.86 -2.16
N PHE A 16 4.16 -2.22 -1.74
CA PHE A 16 2.87 -2.42 -2.37
C PHE A 16 2.86 -1.95 -3.83
N VAL A 17 3.32 -0.72 -4.09
CA VAL A 17 3.35 -0.13 -5.43
C VAL A 17 4.22 -0.94 -6.37
N ASP A 18 5.41 -1.38 -5.93
CA ASP A 18 6.31 -2.21 -6.72
C ASP A 18 5.68 -3.57 -7.05
N PHE A 19 5.07 -4.23 -6.05
CA PHE A 19 4.41 -5.50 -6.26
C PHE A 19 3.23 -5.37 -7.21
N ALA A 20 2.32 -4.41 -6.98
CA ALA A 20 1.13 -4.20 -7.80
C ALA A 20 1.48 -3.78 -9.23
N SER A 21 2.49 -2.91 -9.41
CA SER A 21 2.96 -2.51 -10.74
C SER A 21 3.56 -3.68 -11.50
N LYS A 22 4.39 -4.51 -10.86
CA LYS A 22 4.93 -5.74 -11.46
C LYS A 22 3.82 -6.72 -11.82
N LEU A 23 2.83 -6.88 -10.93
CA LEU A 23 1.69 -7.74 -11.17
C LEU A 23 0.91 -7.34 -12.44
N ILE A 24 0.73 -6.05 -12.69
CA ILE A 24 -0.03 -5.52 -13.83
C ILE A 24 0.83 -5.50 -15.11
N SER A 25 2.10 -5.10 -15.01
CA SER A 25 2.97 -4.89 -16.19
C SER A 25 3.77 -6.11 -16.62
N GLN A 26 4.20 -6.96 -15.65
CA GLN A 26 5.21 -8.01 -15.85
C GLN A 26 4.68 -9.40 -15.49
N SER A 27 3.43 -9.68 -15.76
CA SER A 27 2.81 -10.99 -15.48
C SER A 27 3.64 -12.19 -15.99
N HIS A 28 4.50 -11.98 -17.00
CA HIS A 28 5.39 -13.00 -17.53
C HIS A 28 6.60 -13.30 -16.62
N GLU A 29 7.12 -12.31 -15.87
CA GLU A 29 8.31 -12.50 -15.01
C GLU A 29 7.96 -13.12 -13.64
N ILE A 30 6.78 -12.83 -13.10
CA ILE A 30 6.29 -13.49 -11.88
C ILE A 30 6.12 -15.00 -12.10
N TYR A 31 5.71 -15.39 -13.30
CA TYR A 31 5.62 -16.80 -13.69
C TYR A 31 7.00 -17.47 -13.78
N ARG A 32 8.05 -16.76 -14.22
CA ARG A 32 9.42 -17.31 -14.31
C ARG A 32 10.15 -17.38 -12.97
N SER A 33 9.86 -16.49 -12.02
CA SER A 33 10.50 -16.49 -10.70
C SER A 33 9.89 -17.51 -9.72
N ALA A 34 8.71 -18.02 -10.02
CA ALA A 34 8.08 -19.11 -9.28
C ALA A 34 8.41 -20.46 -9.96
N ASP A 35 9.71 -20.79 -10.04
CA ASP A 35 10.27 -22.12 -10.38
C ASP A 35 9.37 -22.99 -11.30
N GLY A 36 9.08 -22.57 -12.51
CA GLY A 36 8.57 -23.28 -13.71
C GLY A 36 7.60 -24.48 -13.57
N ALA A 37 7.19 -24.87 -12.37
CA ALA A 37 6.46 -26.09 -12.05
C ALA A 37 5.26 -25.90 -11.13
N LEU A 38 4.90 -24.66 -10.74
CA LEU A 38 3.76 -24.43 -9.89
C LEU A 38 2.45 -24.49 -10.70
N GLU A 39 1.54 -25.37 -10.29
CA GLU A 39 0.17 -25.42 -10.82
C GLU A 39 -0.47 -24.02 -10.74
N ASP A 40 -1.22 -23.66 -11.77
CA ASP A 40 -1.78 -22.30 -11.99
C ASP A 40 -2.54 -21.76 -10.78
N ASN A 41 -3.17 -22.58 -9.97
CA ASN A 41 -3.85 -22.21 -8.74
C ASN A 41 -2.90 -21.71 -7.64
N VAL A 42 -1.67 -22.22 -7.59
CA VAL A 42 -0.66 -21.82 -6.59
C VAL A 42 -0.16 -20.42 -6.86
N VAL A 43 -0.02 -20.02 -8.13
CA VAL A 43 0.39 -18.64 -8.50
C VAL A 43 -0.69 -17.64 -8.11
N LEU A 44 -1.97 -17.94 -8.36
CA LEU A 44 -3.09 -17.08 -7.94
C LEU A 44 -3.14 -16.92 -6.43
N GLU A 45 -3.00 -18.04 -5.73
CA GLU A 45 -3.02 -18.04 -4.27
C GLU A 45 -1.83 -17.25 -3.70
N TYR A 46 -0.64 -17.43 -4.26
CA TYR A 46 0.55 -16.66 -3.91
C TYR A 46 0.34 -15.15 -4.13
N VAL A 47 -0.19 -14.75 -5.29
CA VAL A 47 -0.47 -13.34 -5.61
C VAL A 47 -1.52 -12.77 -4.66
N ALA A 48 -2.63 -13.48 -4.45
CA ALA A 48 -3.68 -13.06 -3.53
C ALA A 48 -3.16 -12.93 -2.10
N LYS A 49 -2.36 -13.88 -1.63
CA LYS A 49 -1.75 -13.86 -0.29
C LYS A 49 -0.80 -12.67 -0.12
N ASN A 50 0.03 -12.36 -1.11
CA ASN A 50 0.93 -11.20 -1.03
C ASN A 50 0.18 -9.88 -1.07
N LEU A 51 -0.83 -9.72 -1.94
CA LEU A 51 -1.68 -8.54 -1.96
C LEU A 51 -2.40 -8.33 -0.63
N SER A 52 -2.98 -9.40 -0.07
CA SER A 52 -3.64 -9.35 1.24
C SER A 52 -2.67 -8.92 2.33
N ARG A 53 -1.50 -9.57 2.41
CA ARG A 53 -0.46 -9.24 3.40
C ARG A 53 -0.04 -7.77 3.32
N LEU A 54 0.30 -7.29 2.11
CA LEU A 54 0.71 -5.90 1.92
C LEU A 54 -0.43 -4.91 2.22
N GLY A 55 -1.65 -5.24 1.84
CA GLY A 55 -2.84 -4.44 2.16
C GLY A 55 -3.11 -4.38 3.67
N ASP A 56 -2.94 -5.49 4.39
CA ASP A 56 -3.15 -5.57 5.83
C ASP A 56 -2.04 -4.85 6.61
N GLU A 57 -0.79 -4.91 6.15
CA GLU A 57 0.31 -4.12 6.70
C GLU A 57 0.05 -2.61 6.59
N LEU A 58 -0.48 -2.15 5.44
CA LEU A 58 -0.89 -0.76 5.25
C LEU A 58 -2.01 -0.35 6.21
N LYS A 59 -3.04 -1.20 6.38
CA LYS A 59 -4.16 -0.96 7.32
C LYS A 59 -3.70 -0.95 8.77
N SER A 60 -2.84 -1.91 9.16
CA SER A 60 -2.27 -1.99 10.51
C SER A 60 -1.51 -0.72 10.87
N LYS A 61 -0.63 -0.24 9.99
CA LYS A 61 0.10 1.01 10.21
C LYS A 61 -0.81 2.24 10.31
N GLN A 62 -1.90 2.27 9.54
CA GLN A 62 -2.91 3.34 9.68
C GLN A 62 -3.63 3.26 11.03
N ALA A 63 -3.97 2.06 11.51
CA ALA A 63 -4.59 1.85 12.80
C ALA A 63 -3.66 2.26 13.95
N ASP A 64 -2.38 1.88 13.90
CA ASP A 64 -1.36 2.26 14.89
C ASP A 64 -1.24 3.78 15.02
N ILE A 65 -1.19 4.49 13.88
CA ILE A 65 -1.14 5.95 13.84
C ILE A 65 -2.39 6.57 14.47
N LYS A 66 -3.57 6.02 14.17
CA LYS A 66 -4.84 6.50 14.73
C LYS A 66 -4.88 6.29 16.25
N THR A 67 -4.56 5.07 16.71
CA THR A 67 -4.56 4.71 18.12
C THR A 67 -3.56 5.54 18.92
N GLY A 68 -2.34 5.74 18.39
CA GLY A 68 -1.34 6.59 19.03
C GLY A 68 -1.81 8.04 19.19
N ARG A 69 -2.50 8.59 18.18
CA ARG A 69 -3.08 9.94 18.27
C ARG A 69 -4.20 10.06 19.31
N GLU A 70 -5.06 9.06 19.38
CA GLU A 70 -6.15 9.01 20.37
C GLU A 70 -5.60 8.85 21.81
N ALA A 71 -4.53 8.07 21.99
CA ALA A 71 -3.85 7.93 23.27
C ALA A 71 -3.25 9.26 23.73
N LEU A 72 -2.50 9.94 22.86
CA LEU A 72 -1.93 11.26 23.13
C LEU A 72 -3.00 12.32 23.44
N ALA A 73 -4.13 12.29 22.72
CA ALA A 73 -5.23 13.21 22.98
C ALA A 73 -5.80 13.01 24.40
N ARG A 74 -6.03 11.75 24.80
CA ARG A 74 -6.52 11.41 26.17
C ARG A 74 -5.54 11.83 27.25
N GLU A 75 -4.24 11.62 27.05
CA GLU A 75 -3.19 12.01 28.00
C GLU A 75 -3.17 13.53 28.19
N ARG A 76 -3.33 14.29 27.12
CA ARG A 76 -3.41 15.76 27.17
C ARG A 76 -4.64 16.25 27.91
N ASP A 77 -5.80 15.65 27.69
CA ASP A 77 -7.03 16.03 28.39
C ASP A 77 -6.92 15.76 29.88
N TRP A 78 -6.26 14.65 30.26
CA TRP A 78 -5.98 14.34 31.66
C TRP A 78 -4.96 15.34 32.27
N ALA A 79 -3.88 15.63 31.56
CA ALA A 79 -2.86 16.55 32.04
C ALA A 79 -3.37 18.00 32.19
N LYS A 80 -4.28 18.44 31.31
CA LYS A 80 -4.96 19.74 31.47
C LYS A 80 -5.78 19.80 32.76
N LYS A 81 -6.43 18.70 33.17
CA LYS A 81 -7.18 18.62 34.42
C LYS A 81 -6.27 18.65 35.65
N ASP A 82 -5.04 18.13 35.50
CA ASP A 82 -4.04 18.04 36.58
C ASP A 82 -3.07 19.26 36.61
N GLY A 83 -3.34 20.29 35.79
CA GLY A 83 -2.55 21.53 35.72
C GLY A 83 -1.15 21.37 35.14
N ARG A 84 -0.85 20.24 34.48
CA ARG A 84 0.43 19.96 33.83
C ARG A 84 0.41 20.50 32.40
N VAL A 85 1.47 21.16 32.01
CA VAL A 85 1.70 21.59 30.62
C VAL A 85 2.40 20.46 29.89
N ILE A 86 1.64 19.71 29.05
CA ILE A 86 2.25 18.81 28.09
C ILE A 86 2.56 19.61 26.80
N PRO A 87 3.77 19.47 26.22
CA PRO A 87 4.10 20.07 24.95
C PRO A 87 3.03 19.76 23.89
N GLU A 88 2.72 20.72 23.04
CA GLU A 88 1.82 20.45 21.92
C GLU A 88 2.35 19.26 21.09
N PRO A 89 1.48 18.29 20.70
CA PRO A 89 1.96 17.22 19.83
C PRO A 89 2.50 17.86 18.57
N GLU A 90 3.64 17.35 18.16
CA GLU A 90 4.22 17.68 16.87
C GLU A 90 3.11 17.69 15.81
N LYS A 91 2.88 18.84 15.21
CA LYS A 91 1.86 19.01 14.18
C LYS A 91 2.14 17.94 13.13
N VAL A 92 1.16 17.10 12.86
CA VAL A 92 1.27 16.13 11.76
C VAL A 92 1.70 16.89 10.54
N THR A 93 2.94 16.70 10.12
CA THR A 93 3.53 17.41 8.99
C THR A 93 2.64 17.19 7.76
N ALA A 94 2.63 18.13 6.85
CA ALA A 94 1.91 17.95 5.58
C ALA A 94 2.31 16.63 4.90
N ALA A 95 3.59 16.27 4.97
CA ALA A 95 4.13 15.00 4.52
C ALA A 95 3.52 13.78 5.21
N GLY A 96 3.34 13.82 6.54
CA GLY A 96 2.69 12.74 7.27
C GLY A 96 1.22 12.53 6.89
N LYS A 97 0.48 13.61 6.61
CA LYS A 97 -0.88 13.53 6.07
C LYS A 97 -0.90 12.93 4.67
N GLN A 98 0.06 13.30 3.84
CA GLN A 98 0.20 12.79 2.49
C GLN A 98 0.50 11.28 2.48
N LEU A 99 1.43 10.81 3.32
CA LEU A 99 1.70 9.38 3.47
C LEU A 99 0.47 8.59 3.91
N GLN A 100 -0.32 9.11 4.84
CA GLN A 100 -1.58 8.48 5.24
C GLN A 100 -2.58 8.39 4.08
N GLN A 101 -2.66 9.43 3.27
CA GLN A 101 -3.53 9.45 2.09
C GLN A 101 -3.08 8.42 1.06
N LEU A 102 -1.79 8.38 0.72
CA LEU A 102 -1.20 7.40 -0.21
C LEU A 102 -1.43 5.95 0.28
N SER A 103 -1.29 5.71 1.58
CA SER A 103 -1.57 4.40 2.17
C SER A 103 -3.03 3.97 1.99
N LYS A 104 -4.00 4.89 2.14
CA LYS A 104 -5.42 4.62 1.87
C LYS A 104 -5.66 4.28 0.40
N GLU A 105 -5.02 5.00 -0.51
CA GLU A 105 -5.12 4.74 -1.95
C GLU A 105 -4.55 3.38 -2.32
N CYS A 106 -3.40 2.99 -1.76
CA CYS A 106 -2.83 1.65 -1.90
C CYS A 106 -3.78 0.56 -1.37
N SER A 107 -4.38 0.78 -0.20
CA SER A 107 -5.36 -0.17 0.36
C SER A 107 -6.59 -0.33 -0.52
N ALA A 108 -7.06 0.76 -1.15
CA ALA A 108 -8.17 0.70 -2.10
C ALA A 108 -7.80 -0.10 -3.36
N VAL A 109 -6.60 0.13 -3.93
CA VAL A 109 -6.09 -0.63 -5.08
C VAL A 109 -5.92 -2.11 -4.71
N SER A 110 -5.39 -2.43 -3.51
CA SER A 110 -5.26 -3.80 -3.04
C SER A 110 -6.60 -4.53 -3.00
N ASN A 111 -7.63 -3.89 -2.42
CA ASN A 111 -8.97 -4.49 -2.36
C ASN A 111 -9.57 -4.68 -3.76
N GLU A 112 -9.36 -3.74 -4.67
CA GLU A 112 -9.83 -3.83 -6.05
C GLU A 112 -9.17 -5.02 -6.78
N LEU A 113 -7.84 -5.17 -6.65
CA LEU A 113 -7.09 -6.29 -7.21
C LEU A 113 -7.55 -7.63 -6.64
N LEU A 114 -7.74 -7.72 -5.31
CA LEU A 114 -8.22 -8.95 -4.66
C LEU A 114 -9.61 -9.36 -5.14
N GLN A 115 -10.53 -8.42 -5.28
CA GLN A 115 -11.89 -8.69 -5.78
C GLN A 115 -11.86 -9.25 -7.21
N GLU A 116 -10.98 -8.75 -8.07
CA GLU A 116 -10.87 -9.24 -9.44
C GLU A 116 -10.19 -10.63 -9.50
N LEU A 117 -9.21 -10.88 -8.62
CA LEU A 117 -8.61 -12.22 -8.48
C LEU A 117 -9.64 -13.27 -8.03
N GLU A 118 -10.53 -12.92 -7.12
CA GLU A 118 -11.64 -13.80 -6.71
C GLU A 118 -12.57 -14.15 -7.88
N LYS A 119 -12.87 -13.18 -8.74
CA LYS A 119 -13.69 -13.44 -9.95
C LYS A 119 -13.00 -14.39 -10.92
N LEU A 120 -11.66 -14.33 -11.02
CA LEU A 120 -10.88 -15.25 -11.85
C LEU A 120 -10.94 -16.68 -11.33
N LYS A 121 -10.83 -16.90 -10.00
CA LYS A 121 -10.97 -18.20 -9.37
C LYS A 121 -12.30 -18.88 -9.69
N ILE A 122 -13.38 -18.11 -9.76
CA ILE A 122 -14.75 -18.62 -9.97
C ILE A 122 -14.99 -18.97 -11.45
N LYS A 123 -14.44 -18.20 -12.38
CA LYS A 123 -14.79 -18.33 -13.82
C LYS A 123 -14.05 -19.43 -14.56
N GLU A 124 -12.82 -19.73 -14.21
CA GLU A 124 -11.99 -20.66 -14.99
C GLU A 124 -11.07 -21.51 -14.09
N PRO A 125 -11.60 -22.52 -13.35
CA PRO A 125 -10.81 -23.32 -12.42
C PRO A 125 -9.76 -24.23 -13.08
N HIS A 126 -9.74 -24.36 -14.42
CA HIS A 126 -8.92 -25.36 -15.13
C HIS A 126 -8.14 -24.82 -16.36
N LYS A 127 -8.16 -23.52 -16.66
CA LYS A 127 -7.36 -23.01 -17.75
C LYS A 127 -5.95 -22.63 -17.31
N ARG A 128 -4.95 -23.16 -18.05
CA ARG A 128 -3.54 -22.81 -17.90
C ARG A 128 -3.34 -21.30 -18.04
N TRP A 129 -2.73 -20.72 -17.05
CA TRP A 129 -2.37 -19.30 -17.03
C TRP A 129 -1.22 -19.03 -17.98
N GLU A 130 -1.49 -18.84 -19.25
CA GLU A 130 -0.46 -18.39 -20.18
C GLU A 130 0.06 -16.98 -19.81
N SER A 131 -0.73 -16.17 -19.13
CA SER A 131 -0.25 -15.03 -18.34
C SER A 131 -1.37 -14.45 -17.45
N PHE A 132 -1.02 -14.01 -16.26
CA PHE A 132 -1.92 -13.25 -15.37
C PHE A 132 -2.52 -12.03 -16.09
N ARG A 133 -1.74 -11.40 -16.98
CA ARG A 133 -2.20 -10.29 -17.82
C ARG A 133 -3.31 -10.71 -18.80
N GLN A 134 -3.23 -11.90 -19.40
CA GLN A 134 -4.31 -12.41 -20.26
C GLN A 134 -5.56 -12.71 -19.43
N ALA A 135 -5.40 -13.28 -18.24
CA ALA A 135 -6.49 -13.51 -17.32
C ALA A 135 -7.12 -12.20 -16.82
N LEU A 136 -6.32 -11.19 -16.47
CA LEU A 136 -6.83 -9.85 -16.16
C LEU A 136 -7.52 -9.22 -17.37
N ASN A 137 -6.96 -9.33 -18.59
CA ASN A 137 -7.57 -8.83 -19.82
C ASN A 137 -8.90 -9.52 -20.15
N SER A 138 -9.12 -10.74 -19.68
CA SER A 138 -10.42 -11.44 -19.84
C SER A 138 -11.50 -10.91 -18.89
N VAL A 139 -11.11 -10.29 -17.79
CA VAL A 139 -12.02 -9.76 -16.75
C VAL A 139 -12.05 -8.22 -16.76
N TRP A 140 -10.92 -7.60 -17.07
CA TRP A 140 -10.77 -6.15 -17.13
C TRP A 140 -10.64 -5.63 -18.55
N SER A 141 -11.29 -4.49 -18.81
CA SER A 141 -11.03 -3.74 -20.02
C SER A 141 -9.60 -3.19 -19.99
N GLN A 142 -9.00 -3.01 -21.16
CA GLN A 142 -7.70 -2.37 -21.33
C GLN A 142 -7.65 -0.97 -20.66
N GLU A 143 -8.77 -0.28 -20.68
CA GLU A 143 -8.94 1.04 -20.08
C GLU A 143 -8.81 0.97 -18.55
N LYS A 144 -9.40 -0.05 -17.91
CA LYS A 144 -9.27 -0.28 -16.47
C LYS A 144 -7.83 -0.61 -16.05
N ILE A 145 -7.13 -1.42 -16.84
CA ILE A 145 -5.71 -1.75 -16.60
C ILE A 145 -4.86 -0.49 -16.67
N ARG A 146 -5.03 0.34 -17.70
CA ARG A 146 -4.30 1.61 -17.84
C ARG A 146 -4.61 2.59 -16.72
N ALA A 147 -5.86 2.64 -16.27
CA ALA A 147 -6.24 3.50 -15.13
C ALA A 147 -5.52 3.09 -13.85
N LEU A 148 -5.38 1.78 -13.58
CA LEU A 148 -4.63 1.28 -12.42
C LEU A 148 -3.13 1.55 -12.53
N GLU A 149 -2.53 1.33 -13.70
CA GLU A 149 -1.12 1.67 -13.96
C GLU A 149 -0.87 3.16 -13.68
N THR A 150 -1.73 4.03 -14.20
CA THR A 150 -1.65 5.49 -13.99
C THR A 150 -1.78 5.85 -12.50
N ARG A 151 -2.70 5.20 -11.77
CA ARG A 151 -2.87 5.42 -10.33
C ARG A 151 -1.62 5.01 -9.54
N LEU A 152 -1.07 3.83 -9.82
CA LEU A 152 0.14 3.33 -9.15
C LEU A 152 1.34 4.23 -9.43
N GLU A 153 1.51 4.68 -10.67
CA GLU A 153 2.55 5.64 -11.03
C GLU A 153 2.34 7.00 -10.34
N GLY A 154 1.11 7.46 -10.24
CA GLY A 154 0.74 8.66 -9.49
C GLY A 154 1.11 8.56 -8.01
N ILE A 155 0.79 7.43 -7.36
CA ILE A 155 1.16 7.15 -5.97
C ILE A 155 2.69 7.17 -5.82
N ARG A 156 3.43 6.51 -6.71
CA ARG A 156 4.91 6.51 -6.69
C ARG A 156 5.49 7.91 -6.77
N LYS A 157 5.06 8.72 -7.73
CA LYS A 157 5.54 10.11 -7.90
C LYS A 157 5.25 10.98 -6.68
N GLN A 158 4.06 10.84 -6.10
CA GLN A 158 3.69 11.58 -4.89
C GLN A 158 4.49 11.12 -3.68
N LEU A 159 4.77 9.82 -3.56
CA LEU A 159 5.60 9.27 -2.49
C LEU A 159 7.03 9.82 -2.58
N ASP A 160 7.65 9.77 -3.78
CA ASP A 160 9.00 10.30 -4.01
C ASP A 160 9.08 11.77 -3.63
N THR A 161 8.11 12.58 -4.06
CA THR A 161 8.02 13.99 -3.69
C THR A 161 7.89 14.18 -2.18
N THR A 162 7.05 13.37 -1.53
CA THR A 162 6.83 13.46 -0.07
C THR A 162 8.09 13.11 0.70
N LEU A 163 8.82 12.07 0.27
CA LEU A 163 10.10 11.67 0.88
C LEU A 163 11.18 12.74 0.71
N LEU A 164 11.29 13.35 -0.47
CA LEU A 164 12.21 14.46 -0.71
C LEU A 164 11.91 15.66 0.19
N VAL A 165 10.65 15.98 0.40
CA VAL A 165 10.23 17.04 1.33
C VAL A 165 10.62 16.68 2.77
N CYS A 166 10.38 15.44 3.22
CA CYS A 166 10.80 14.98 4.55
C CYS A 166 12.31 15.13 4.74
N LEU A 167 13.11 14.62 3.80
CA LEU A 167 14.57 14.68 3.86
C LEU A 167 15.10 16.12 3.90
N ARG A 168 14.49 17.02 3.14
CA ARG A 168 14.89 18.43 3.12
C ARG A 168 14.64 19.12 4.47
N TYR A 169 13.55 18.79 5.16
CA TYR A 169 13.27 19.36 6.49
C TYR A 169 14.20 18.80 7.56
N ASP A 170 14.56 17.52 7.49
CA ASP A 170 15.49 16.89 8.45
C ASP A 170 16.92 17.45 8.31
N ILE A 171 17.36 17.76 7.08
CA ILE A 171 18.69 18.35 6.82
C ILE A 171 18.74 19.82 7.26
N ALA A 172 17.63 20.54 7.29
CA ALA A 172 17.59 21.94 7.71
C ALA A 172 17.70 22.12 9.25
N PHE A 173 17.68 21.04 10.02
CA PHE A 173 17.82 21.03 11.49
C PHE A 173 19.19 20.52 11.98
N ILE A 174 20.14 20.21 11.09
CA ILE A 174 21.55 19.91 11.41
C ILE A 174 22.42 21.14 11.10
#